data_8dc6a23590a14b9ca61f35380fdda5d9
#
_entry.id   8dc6a23590a14b9ca61f35380fdda5d9
#
_cell.length_a   1.000
_cell.length_b   1.000
_cell.length_c   1.000
_cell.angle_alpha   90.00
_cell.angle_beta   90.00
_cell.angle_gamma   90.00
#
_symmetry.space_group_name_H-M   'P 1'
#
loop_
_entity.id
_entity.type
_entity.pdbx_description
1 polymer ?
#
loop_
_entity_poly.entity_id
_entity_poly.type
_entity_poly.pdbx_seq_one_letter_code
_entity_poly.pdbx_strand_id
1 'polypeptide(L)'
;MLGGDEMAKLNYFTDEFSEYELKNYFYSLDGREQKSELENFINQYLDLSKEEQLKYVKSFLTVCETFVVQIDKTVQKKILETLNKIPSNNLLLYNWYDFSNYLFILYYYLFRPKEYEEYSILFEDGSCFLRILELVLYGDLEEPELLASQILSVFYQLFNQNTLPEEKRILLKRELESFISFIFQDIDFERIEYWYLKLDEMVSIFKNEHLEKINNYYFNNPQSNYVEEYLDFVSRHFDDIIEDSIDVVRKIAEENDSDIIRNQAIKLIEKYDNDYLKEKSDSEFILSLDANQLLEQADKIIYYIRSKLTVDANELKEIGSFGQYTTIDTLTYYLIKADWKNDNDDNDSKVKSPYLRLTNLKQLNDPMEGRAIHDYLGIDNTFFQQYQTSNVFISSLTIVSDSLPMWKEYADSSQGAFLEYDLSYLEDIVAHKSIEFVKVHYLDLMSENKDETDVGKSLDNLKQIFKKLKELKAERELKSFAEKLKKISYLFKVKDYEYEMEYRILINLDDTAIQNIINRDANDSSNEKYLKKEEIGLEVFDKVNYNDFRKYIVLSAKDNGRYDLFVYINLAPLKYSKVILGPKVTDADYIAPYLKLANPDIEIENSKIPYR
;
A
#
# COMPACT_ATOMS: atom_id res chain seq x y z
N MET A 1 -15.10 -28.28 40.30
CA MET A 1 -16.43 -28.84 40.00
C MET A 1 -17.38 -28.34 41.07
N LEU A 2 -18.05 -27.25 40.82
CA LEU A 2 -19.21 -26.78 41.59
C LEU A 2 -20.39 -26.99 40.66
N GLY A 3 -21.36 -27.77 41.18
CA GLY A 3 -22.49 -28.24 40.41
C GLY A 3 -23.41 -27.08 39.98
N GLY A 4 -24.01 -27.23 38.80
CA GLY A 4 -25.02 -26.33 38.33
C GLY A 4 -26.24 -26.31 39.21
N ASP A 5 -26.63 -25.13 39.66
CA ASP A 5 -27.96 -24.61 39.96
C ASP A 5 -28.01 -23.42 40.94
N GLU A 6 -26.85 -22.84 41.32
CA GLU A 6 -26.80 -21.53 42.01
C GLU A 6 -25.54 -20.76 41.57
N MET A 7 -25.46 -20.30 40.30
CA MET A 7 -24.61 -19.16 40.00
C MET A 7 -25.26 -17.94 40.63
N ALA A 8 -24.91 -17.61 41.87
CA ALA A 8 -25.14 -16.29 42.41
C ALA A 8 -24.56 -15.30 41.39
N LYS A 9 -25.39 -14.37 40.84
CA LYS A 9 -24.93 -13.37 39.88
C LYS A 9 -23.71 -12.66 40.47
N LEU A 10 -22.55 -12.85 39.86
CA LEU A 10 -21.32 -12.18 40.28
C LEU A 10 -21.55 -10.68 40.24
N ASN A 11 -21.31 -9.97 41.34
CA ASN A 11 -21.34 -8.51 41.35
C ASN A 11 -19.97 -7.99 40.98
N TYR A 12 -19.83 -7.46 39.75
CA TYR A 12 -18.57 -7.00 39.21
C TYR A 12 -18.10 -5.66 39.75
N PHE A 13 -19.00 -4.84 40.26
CA PHE A 13 -18.73 -3.47 40.71
C PHE A 13 -18.67 -3.40 42.23
N THR A 14 -17.64 -4.01 42.77
CA THR A 14 -17.28 -4.00 44.19
C THR A 14 -15.81 -3.63 44.35
N ASP A 15 -15.41 -3.18 45.55
CA ASP A 15 -14.02 -2.87 45.84
C ASP A 15 -13.12 -4.12 45.92
N GLU A 16 -13.69 -5.33 45.69
CA GLU A 16 -13.00 -6.61 45.69
C GLU A 16 -12.35 -6.93 44.35
N PHE A 17 -12.76 -6.30 43.23
CA PHE A 17 -12.26 -6.55 41.90
C PHE A 17 -11.43 -5.36 41.37
N SER A 18 -10.16 -5.60 41.12
CA SER A 18 -9.33 -4.71 40.33
C SER A 18 -9.62 -4.88 38.81
N GLU A 19 -9.27 -3.88 38.00
CA GLU A 19 -9.38 -3.93 36.53
C GLU A 19 -8.66 -5.15 35.94
N TYR A 20 -7.52 -5.50 36.48
CA TYR A 20 -6.73 -6.64 36.05
C TYR A 20 -7.42 -7.98 36.37
N GLU A 21 -8.05 -8.09 37.53
CA GLU A 21 -8.80 -9.30 37.94
C GLU A 21 -10.04 -9.48 37.08
N LEU A 22 -10.76 -8.39 36.76
CA LEU A 22 -11.89 -8.43 35.84
C LEU A 22 -11.48 -8.88 34.43
N LYS A 23 -10.40 -8.31 33.87
CA LYS A 23 -9.87 -8.76 32.58
C LYS A 23 -9.53 -10.25 32.58
N ASN A 24 -8.79 -10.71 33.58
CA ASN A 24 -8.41 -12.12 33.69
C ASN A 24 -9.61 -13.05 33.86
N TYR A 25 -10.61 -12.63 34.58
CA TYR A 25 -11.85 -13.37 34.70
C TYR A 25 -12.50 -13.58 33.33
N PHE A 26 -12.69 -12.50 32.54
CA PHE A 26 -13.27 -12.60 31.21
C PHE A 26 -12.42 -13.42 30.24
N TYR A 27 -11.10 -13.34 30.30
CA TYR A 27 -10.20 -14.18 29.50
C TYR A 27 -10.25 -15.67 29.86
N SER A 28 -10.67 -16.01 31.08
CA SER A 28 -10.77 -17.40 31.53
C SER A 28 -12.03 -18.12 31.04
N LEU A 29 -12.99 -17.38 30.50
CA LEU A 29 -14.27 -17.91 30.01
C LEU A 29 -14.13 -18.41 28.56
N ASP A 30 -14.92 -19.42 28.19
CA ASP A 30 -15.04 -19.79 26.78
C ASP A 30 -15.83 -18.73 25.97
N GLY A 31 -15.72 -18.74 24.64
CA GLY A 31 -16.24 -17.66 23.81
C GLY A 31 -17.76 -17.44 23.90
N ARG A 32 -18.57 -18.44 24.34
CA ARG A 32 -20.01 -18.28 24.53
C ARG A 32 -20.32 -17.74 25.92
N GLU A 33 -19.66 -18.27 26.92
CA GLU A 33 -19.74 -17.79 28.31
C GLU A 33 -19.26 -16.35 28.41
N GLN A 34 -18.15 -16.03 27.75
CA GLN A 34 -17.56 -14.68 27.70
C GLN A 34 -18.56 -13.64 27.18
N LYS A 35 -19.25 -13.93 26.08
CA LYS A 35 -20.25 -13.00 25.52
C LYS A 35 -21.41 -12.77 26.48
N SER A 36 -21.95 -13.85 27.04
CA SER A 36 -23.10 -13.77 27.99
C SER A 36 -22.74 -13.02 29.27
N GLU A 37 -21.56 -13.29 29.81
CA GLU A 37 -21.05 -12.62 31.02
C GLU A 37 -20.71 -11.16 30.75
N LEU A 38 -20.19 -10.82 29.57
CA LEU A 38 -19.93 -9.44 29.18
C LEU A 38 -21.24 -8.62 29.09
N GLU A 39 -22.30 -9.19 28.51
CA GLU A 39 -23.63 -8.57 28.49
C GLU A 39 -24.16 -8.36 29.91
N ASN A 40 -23.97 -9.33 30.80
CA ASN A 40 -24.36 -9.23 32.21
C ASN A 40 -23.58 -8.13 32.95
N PHE A 41 -22.25 -8.05 32.73
CA PHE A 41 -21.38 -7.00 33.24
C PHE A 41 -21.87 -5.60 32.84
N ILE A 42 -22.16 -5.41 31.55
CA ILE A 42 -22.63 -4.14 31.01
C ILE A 42 -23.99 -3.77 31.63
N ASN A 43 -24.91 -4.72 31.69
CA ASN A 43 -26.21 -4.47 32.29
C ASN A 43 -26.11 -4.11 33.79
N GLN A 44 -25.26 -4.77 34.56
CA GLN A 44 -24.99 -4.41 35.96
C GLN A 44 -24.46 -2.98 36.09
N TYR A 45 -23.52 -2.56 35.20
CA TYR A 45 -23.05 -1.17 35.21
C TYR A 45 -24.15 -0.17 34.91
N LEU A 46 -25.03 -0.48 33.95
CA LEU A 46 -26.16 0.39 33.59
C LEU A 46 -27.22 0.52 34.72
N ASP A 47 -27.30 -0.48 35.57
CA ASP A 47 -28.22 -0.50 36.73
C ASP A 47 -27.66 0.22 37.98
N LEU A 48 -26.37 0.58 37.98
CA LEU A 48 -25.76 1.32 39.08
C LEU A 48 -26.31 2.75 39.18
N SER A 49 -26.31 3.30 40.41
CA SER A 49 -26.55 4.73 40.63
C SER A 49 -25.49 5.58 39.89
N LYS A 50 -25.81 6.83 39.55
CA LYS A 50 -24.87 7.74 38.91
C LYS A 50 -23.55 7.88 39.65
N GLU A 51 -23.58 7.86 40.96
CA GLU A 51 -22.41 7.99 41.83
C GLU A 51 -21.50 6.74 41.74
N GLU A 52 -22.12 5.56 41.70
CA GLU A 52 -21.43 4.28 41.51
C GLU A 52 -20.90 4.11 40.08
N GLN A 53 -21.67 4.53 39.06
CA GLN A 53 -21.20 4.54 37.66
C GLN A 53 -19.93 5.37 37.52
N LEU A 54 -19.84 6.52 38.17
CA LEU A 54 -18.65 7.35 38.21
C LEU A 54 -17.48 6.64 38.90
N LYS A 55 -17.74 6.00 40.04
CA LYS A 55 -16.72 5.27 40.79
C LYS A 55 -16.06 4.15 39.96
N TYR A 56 -16.87 3.44 39.17
CA TYR A 56 -16.42 2.26 38.42
C TYR A 56 -16.24 2.49 36.93
N VAL A 57 -16.29 3.76 36.43
CA VAL A 57 -16.21 4.07 35.01
C VAL A 57 -14.93 3.53 34.36
N LYS A 58 -13.82 3.60 35.06
CA LYS A 58 -12.53 3.13 34.58
C LYS A 58 -12.53 1.61 34.34
N SER A 59 -12.94 0.84 35.35
CA SER A 59 -13.06 -0.62 35.22
C SER A 59 -14.03 -1.02 34.09
N PHE A 60 -15.12 -0.26 33.95
CA PHE A 60 -16.11 -0.46 32.90
C PHE A 60 -15.50 -0.22 31.51
N LEU A 61 -14.85 0.93 31.29
CA LEU A 61 -14.23 1.26 30.00
C LEU A 61 -13.12 0.27 29.63
N THR A 62 -12.31 -0.11 30.60
CA THR A 62 -11.19 -1.04 30.39
C THR A 62 -11.66 -2.43 29.94
N VAL A 63 -12.73 -2.97 30.52
CA VAL A 63 -13.31 -4.25 30.09
C VAL A 63 -14.00 -4.08 28.73
N CYS A 64 -14.79 -3.03 28.54
CA CYS A 64 -15.47 -2.77 27.27
C CYS A 64 -14.48 -2.61 26.12
N GLU A 65 -13.38 -1.86 26.29
CA GLU A 65 -12.32 -1.71 25.29
C GLU A 65 -11.73 -3.06 24.90
N THR A 66 -11.38 -3.89 25.89
CA THR A 66 -10.75 -5.18 25.66
C THR A 66 -11.63 -6.14 24.86
N PHE A 67 -12.95 -6.10 25.07
CA PHE A 67 -13.90 -7.06 24.50
C PHE A 67 -14.92 -6.45 23.52
N VAL A 68 -14.77 -5.18 23.14
CA VAL A 68 -15.73 -4.46 22.28
C VAL A 68 -16.03 -5.17 20.95
N VAL A 69 -15.08 -5.91 20.42
CA VAL A 69 -15.24 -6.69 19.17
C VAL A 69 -16.30 -7.80 19.32
N GLN A 70 -16.51 -8.28 20.53
CA GLN A 70 -17.42 -9.38 20.84
C GLN A 70 -18.83 -8.89 21.22
N ILE A 71 -19.00 -7.59 21.46
CA ILE A 71 -20.26 -6.96 21.86
C ILE A 71 -21.07 -6.62 20.60
N ASP A 72 -22.37 -6.88 20.62
CA ASP A 72 -23.24 -6.47 19.52
C ASP A 72 -23.53 -4.95 19.52
N LYS A 73 -23.96 -4.42 18.38
CA LYS A 73 -24.19 -2.99 18.20
C LYS A 73 -25.23 -2.39 19.17
N THR A 74 -26.23 -3.14 19.52
CA THR A 74 -27.30 -2.68 20.44
C THR A 74 -26.73 -2.39 21.81
N VAL A 75 -25.79 -3.25 22.24
CA VAL A 75 -25.10 -3.11 23.53
C VAL A 75 -24.07 -1.97 23.44
N GLN A 76 -23.32 -1.86 22.36
CA GLN A 76 -22.41 -0.72 22.12
C GLN A 76 -23.16 0.62 22.19
N LYS A 77 -24.33 0.71 21.56
CA LYS A 77 -25.20 1.90 21.63
C LYS A 77 -25.60 2.25 23.07
N LYS A 78 -26.02 1.26 23.85
CA LYS A 78 -26.37 1.48 25.28
C LYS A 78 -25.17 1.99 26.09
N ILE A 79 -23.97 1.49 25.82
CA ILE A 79 -22.75 1.99 26.45
C ILE A 79 -22.56 3.47 26.13
N LEU A 80 -22.63 3.88 24.87
CA LEU A 80 -22.49 5.27 24.45
C LEU A 80 -23.57 6.18 25.05
N GLU A 81 -24.83 5.73 25.04
CA GLU A 81 -25.95 6.45 25.70
C GLU A 81 -25.70 6.67 27.19
N THR A 82 -25.06 5.71 27.85
CA THR A 82 -24.73 5.83 29.27
C THR A 82 -23.56 6.79 29.49
N LEU A 83 -22.52 6.68 28.68
CA LEU A 83 -21.36 7.57 28.71
C LEU A 83 -21.75 9.04 28.43
N ASN A 84 -22.74 9.26 27.55
CA ASN A 84 -23.30 10.59 27.29
C ASN A 84 -23.97 11.23 28.51
N LYS A 85 -24.37 10.46 29.49
CA LYS A 85 -25.02 10.95 30.74
C LYS A 85 -23.98 11.26 31.83
N ILE A 86 -22.75 10.88 31.68
CA ILE A 86 -21.68 11.14 32.66
C ILE A 86 -21.20 12.60 32.53
N PRO A 87 -21.16 13.39 33.61
CA PRO A 87 -20.67 14.77 33.56
C PRO A 87 -19.21 14.87 33.13
N SER A 88 -18.89 15.82 32.23
CA SER A 88 -17.55 15.99 31.67
C SER A 88 -16.46 16.24 32.69
N ASN A 89 -16.76 16.98 33.77
CA ASN A 89 -15.78 17.25 34.85
C ASN A 89 -15.29 15.98 35.55
N ASN A 90 -16.03 14.88 35.43
CA ASN A 90 -15.68 13.60 36.07
C ASN A 90 -14.89 12.69 35.13
N LEU A 91 -14.96 12.91 33.80
CA LEU A 91 -14.11 12.24 32.82
C LEU A 91 -12.67 12.76 32.88
N LEU A 92 -12.46 14.02 33.30
CA LEU A 92 -11.13 14.64 33.47
C LEU A 92 -10.37 14.18 34.73
N LEU A 93 -11.05 13.56 35.70
CA LEU A 93 -10.41 13.02 36.90
C LEU A 93 -9.64 11.71 36.66
N TYR A 94 -9.81 11.15 35.49
CA TYR A 94 -9.16 9.93 35.05
C TYR A 94 -8.15 10.27 33.95
N ASN A 95 -6.99 9.65 33.98
CA ASN A 95 -5.88 9.91 33.07
C ASN A 95 -6.25 9.69 31.59
N TRP A 96 -5.44 10.16 30.67
CA TRP A 96 -5.61 10.03 29.22
C TRP A 96 -5.93 8.60 28.74
N TYR A 97 -5.53 7.57 29.49
CA TYR A 97 -5.77 6.16 29.20
C TYR A 97 -7.26 5.80 29.16
N ASP A 98 -8.05 6.40 30.03
CA ASP A 98 -9.50 6.17 30.08
C ASP A 98 -10.20 6.83 28.89
N PHE A 99 -9.67 7.95 28.41
CA PHE A 99 -10.09 8.60 27.18
C PHE A 99 -9.76 7.76 25.95
N SER A 100 -8.57 7.21 25.88
CA SER A 100 -8.13 6.32 24.83
C SER A 100 -9.08 5.12 24.69
N ASN A 101 -9.44 4.50 25.80
CA ASN A 101 -10.40 3.38 25.83
C ASN A 101 -11.79 3.78 25.32
N TYR A 102 -12.28 4.95 25.67
CA TYR A 102 -13.55 5.46 25.15
C TYR A 102 -13.50 5.70 23.64
N LEU A 103 -12.47 6.37 23.15
CA LEU A 103 -12.31 6.63 21.71
C LEU A 103 -12.17 5.33 20.92
N PHE A 104 -11.54 4.32 21.52
CA PHE A 104 -11.44 2.99 20.92
C PHE A 104 -12.80 2.29 20.81
N ILE A 105 -13.64 2.34 21.84
CA ILE A 105 -15.01 1.82 21.80
C ILE A 105 -15.81 2.55 20.71
N LEU A 106 -15.67 3.87 20.64
CA LEU A 106 -16.30 4.70 19.62
C LEU A 106 -15.87 4.31 18.22
N TYR A 107 -14.56 4.16 18.01
CA TYR A 107 -13.98 3.71 16.74
C TYR A 107 -14.56 2.36 16.30
N TYR A 108 -14.59 1.37 17.17
CA TYR A 108 -15.19 0.06 16.85
C TYR A 108 -16.67 0.11 16.58
N TYR A 109 -17.41 0.98 17.25
CA TYR A 109 -18.83 1.22 16.98
C TYR A 109 -19.04 1.76 15.58
N LEU A 110 -18.19 2.70 15.14
CA LEU A 110 -18.25 3.32 13.82
C LEU A 110 -17.77 2.37 12.69
N PHE A 111 -16.88 1.43 12.98
CA PHE A 111 -16.27 0.56 11.98
C PHE A 111 -17.15 -0.56 11.44
N ARG A 112 -18.28 -0.86 12.08
CA ARG A 112 -19.21 -1.90 11.61
C ARG A 112 -20.32 -1.29 10.76
N PRO A 113 -20.24 -1.38 9.41
CA PRO A 113 -21.24 -0.78 8.53
C PRO A 113 -22.53 -1.60 8.57
N LYS A 114 -23.58 -1.09 9.21
CA LYS A 114 -24.98 -1.37 8.88
C LYS A 114 -25.91 -0.48 9.74
N GLU A 115 -26.72 0.34 9.06
CA GLU A 115 -27.87 1.11 9.58
C GLU A 115 -27.56 2.40 10.37
N TYR A 116 -27.85 3.52 9.78
CA TYR A 116 -27.33 4.88 9.99
C TYR A 116 -28.11 5.78 10.94
N GLU A 117 -29.27 5.36 11.37
CA GLU A 117 -30.09 6.10 12.38
C GLU A 117 -29.38 6.18 13.73
N GLU A 118 -28.39 5.32 13.95
CA GLU A 118 -27.73 5.17 15.25
C GLU A 118 -26.64 6.21 15.53
N TYR A 119 -26.10 6.89 14.51
CA TYR A 119 -25.03 7.88 14.70
C TYR A 119 -25.52 9.22 15.27
N SER A 120 -26.82 9.47 15.29
CA SER A 120 -27.38 10.70 15.86
C SER A 120 -26.94 10.94 17.32
N ILE A 121 -26.70 9.87 18.05
CA ILE A 121 -26.27 9.92 19.46
C ILE A 121 -24.91 10.61 19.67
N LEU A 122 -24.03 10.59 18.67
CA LEU A 122 -22.72 11.24 18.74
C LEU A 122 -22.80 12.75 18.57
N PHE A 123 -23.91 13.24 18.00
CA PHE A 123 -24.13 14.64 17.66
C PHE A 123 -25.27 15.27 18.47
N GLU A 124 -25.75 14.60 19.51
CA GLU A 124 -26.68 15.19 20.46
C GLU A 124 -25.95 16.27 21.28
N ASP A 125 -26.61 17.38 21.56
CA ASP A 125 -26.09 18.42 22.41
C ASP A 125 -25.62 17.83 23.75
N GLY A 126 -24.36 18.10 24.11
CA GLY A 126 -23.73 17.53 25.29
C GLY A 126 -23.34 16.05 25.16
N SER A 127 -23.25 15.50 23.94
CA SER A 127 -22.72 14.15 23.73
C SER A 127 -21.29 14.03 24.30
N CYS A 128 -20.92 12.81 24.69
CA CYS A 128 -19.59 12.56 25.25
C CYS A 128 -18.48 12.91 24.23
N PHE A 129 -18.73 12.69 22.96
CA PHE A 129 -17.78 13.02 21.89
C PHE A 129 -17.55 14.54 21.78
N LEU A 130 -18.60 15.34 21.69
CA LEU A 130 -18.47 16.81 21.62
C LEU A 130 -17.81 17.39 22.86
N ARG A 131 -18.15 16.86 24.06
CA ARG A 131 -17.51 17.29 25.32
C ARG A 131 -16.03 16.91 25.38
N ILE A 132 -15.62 15.78 24.80
CA ILE A 132 -14.21 15.40 24.69
C ILE A 132 -13.47 16.37 23.78
N LEU A 133 -14.06 16.76 22.65
CA LEU A 133 -13.48 17.78 21.78
C LEU A 133 -13.28 19.09 22.55
N GLU A 134 -14.27 19.56 23.33
CA GLU A 134 -14.15 20.75 24.16
C GLU A 134 -13.02 20.63 25.19
N LEU A 135 -12.85 19.45 25.79
CA LEU A 135 -11.79 19.22 26.79
C LEU A 135 -10.40 19.20 26.18
N VAL A 136 -10.24 18.66 24.97
CA VAL A 136 -8.96 18.70 24.25
C VAL A 136 -8.63 20.13 23.79
N LEU A 137 -9.65 20.89 23.39
CA LEU A 137 -9.49 22.28 22.95
C LEU A 137 -9.13 23.24 24.10
N TYR A 138 -9.60 22.98 25.32
CA TYR A 138 -9.55 23.94 26.42
C TYR A 138 -8.97 23.36 27.72
N GLY A 139 -8.56 22.08 27.73
CA GLY A 139 -8.03 21.38 28.90
C GLY A 139 -6.50 21.37 28.93
N ASP A 140 -5.93 21.29 30.15
CA ASP A 140 -4.50 21.10 30.37
C ASP A 140 -4.21 19.58 30.38
N LEU A 141 -3.80 19.01 29.24
CA LEU A 141 -3.60 17.57 29.05
C LEU A 141 -2.10 17.22 29.00
N GLU A 142 -1.71 16.10 29.61
CA GLU A 142 -0.31 15.65 29.66
C GLU A 142 0.23 15.15 28.31
N GLU A 143 -0.62 14.56 27.41
CA GLU A 143 -0.22 14.05 26.09
C GLU A 143 -1.26 14.41 25.02
N PRO A 144 -1.39 15.69 24.63
CA PRO A 144 -2.42 16.13 23.69
C PRO A 144 -2.29 15.53 22.29
N GLU A 145 -1.06 15.19 21.85
CA GLU A 145 -0.79 14.70 20.49
C GLU A 145 -1.42 13.32 20.23
N LEU A 146 -1.31 12.40 21.20
CA LEU A 146 -1.88 11.06 21.07
C LEU A 146 -3.40 11.12 21.00
N LEU A 147 -4.00 11.97 21.82
CA LEU A 147 -5.44 12.18 21.84
C LEU A 147 -5.91 12.88 20.54
N ALA A 148 -5.14 13.84 20.05
CA ALA A 148 -5.42 14.51 18.77
C ALA A 148 -5.43 13.51 17.60
N SER A 149 -4.46 12.61 17.53
CA SER A 149 -4.39 11.56 16.53
C SER A 149 -5.63 10.65 16.57
N GLN A 150 -6.07 10.24 17.76
CA GLN A 150 -7.26 9.41 17.93
C GLN A 150 -8.54 10.16 17.52
N ILE A 151 -8.68 11.43 17.86
CA ILE A 151 -9.81 12.27 17.47
C ILE A 151 -9.86 12.45 15.95
N LEU A 152 -8.73 12.73 15.30
CA LEU A 152 -8.65 12.82 13.85
C LEU A 152 -9.06 11.50 13.18
N SER A 153 -8.69 10.36 13.75
CA SER A 153 -9.11 9.06 13.24
C SER A 153 -10.64 8.86 13.31
N VAL A 154 -11.28 9.36 14.37
CA VAL A 154 -12.76 9.34 14.48
C VAL A 154 -13.40 10.26 13.45
N PHE A 155 -12.89 11.48 13.24
CA PHE A 155 -13.37 12.37 12.18
C PHE A 155 -13.24 11.72 10.81
N TYR A 156 -12.08 11.13 10.50
CA TYR A 156 -11.86 10.41 9.24
C TYR A 156 -12.91 9.30 9.02
N GLN A 157 -13.20 8.49 10.03
CA GLN A 157 -14.21 7.45 9.93
C GLN A 157 -15.63 8.02 9.72
N LEU A 158 -15.96 9.12 10.38
CA LEU A 158 -17.27 9.77 10.24
C LEU A 158 -17.46 10.39 8.84
N PHE A 159 -16.47 11.08 8.32
CA PHE A 159 -16.53 11.72 7.00
C PHE A 159 -16.56 10.71 5.85
N ASN A 160 -15.84 9.59 5.97
CA ASN A 160 -15.84 8.53 4.95
C ASN A 160 -17.13 7.71 4.87
N GLN A 161 -18.11 8.00 5.72
CA GLN A 161 -19.40 7.35 5.62
C GLN A 161 -20.32 8.12 4.66
N ASN A 162 -20.58 7.52 3.50
CA ASN A 162 -21.42 8.09 2.42
C ASN A 162 -22.87 8.43 2.82
N THR A 163 -23.28 8.10 4.03
CA THR A 163 -24.67 8.20 4.50
C THR A 163 -24.84 9.15 5.66
N LEU A 164 -23.79 9.88 6.06
CA LEU A 164 -23.90 10.92 7.07
C LEU A 164 -24.81 12.05 6.55
N PRO A 165 -25.90 12.42 7.28
CA PRO A 165 -26.78 13.51 6.87
C PRO A 165 -26.03 14.83 6.73
N GLU A 166 -26.38 15.64 5.73
CA GLU A 166 -25.66 16.88 5.42
C GLU A 166 -25.61 17.85 6.61
N GLU A 167 -26.69 17.97 7.37
CA GLU A 167 -26.72 18.79 8.59
C GLU A 167 -25.67 18.37 9.62
N LYS A 168 -25.44 17.06 9.75
CA LYS A 168 -24.43 16.50 10.66
C LYS A 168 -23.02 16.67 10.11
N ARG A 169 -22.86 16.59 8.79
CA ARG A 169 -21.58 16.85 8.11
C ARG A 169 -21.14 18.31 8.32
N ILE A 170 -22.06 19.26 8.22
CA ILE A 170 -21.80 20.69 8.48
C ILE A 170 -21.38 20.91 9.95
N LEU A 171 -22.07 20.27 10.89
CA LEU A 171 -21.71 20.37 12.31
C LEU A 171 -20.30 19.81 12.57
N LEU A 172 -20.03 18.60 12.08
CA LEU A 172 -18.70 17.98 12.19
C LEU A 172 -17.59 18.85 11.59
N LYS A 173 -17.86 19.46 10.44
CA LYS A 173 -16.91 20.33 9.78
C LYS A 173 -16.55 21.54 10.66
N ARG A 174 -17.54 22.17 11.28
CA ARG A 174 -17.32 23.28 12.22
C ARG A 174 -16.49 22.87 13.43
N GLU A 175 -16.78 21.71 14.03
CA GLU A 175 -16.01 21.19 15.16
C GLU A 175 -14.59 20.81 14.75
N LEU A 176 -14.42 20.25 13.54
CA LEU A 176 -13.12 19.95 12.98
C LEU A 176 -12.30 21.23 12.70
N GLU A 177 -12.92 22.31 12.21
CA GLU A 177 -12.26 23.63 12.05
C GLU A 177 -11.69 24.16 13.36
N SER A 178 -12.47 24.07 14.44
CA SER A 178 -12.04 24.50 15.77
C SER A 178 -10.89 23.63 16.27
N PHE A 179 -11.00 22.33 16.09
CA PHE A 179 -9.99 21.37 16.50
C PHE A 179 -8.67 21.53 15.73
N ILE A 180 -8.73 21.74 14.41
CA ILE A 180 -7.57 21.96 13.57
C ILE A 180 -6.85 23.26 13.96
N SER A 181 -7.60 24.33 14.20
CA SER A 181 -7.01 25.60 14.61
C SER A 181 -6.22 25.47 15.93
N PHE A 182 -6.69 24.63 16.84
CA PHE A 182 -5.99 24.29 18.08
C PHE A 182 -4.72 23.46 17.83
N ILE A 183 -4.84 22.36 17.05
CA ILE A 183 -3.71 21.47 16.74
C ILE A 183 -2.54 22.23 16.13
N PHE A 184 -2.81 23.18 15.22
CA PHE A 184 -1.74 23.97 14.57
C PHE A 184 -1.03 24.97 15.46
N GLN A 185 -1.58 25.30 16.62
CA GLN A 185 -0.95 26.22 17.54
C GLN A 185 0.00 25.54 18.53
N ASP A 186 -0.38 24.36 19.03
CA ASP A 186 0.20 23.80 20.25
C ASP A 186 0.72 22.36 20.12
N ILE A 187 0.46 21.66 19.01
CA ILE A 187 0.80 20.23 18.85
C ILE A 187 1.90 20.01 17.81
N ASP A 188 2.80 19.05 18.08
CA ASP A 188 3.81 18.59 17.14
C ASP A 188 3.16 17.92 15.93
N PHE A 189 3.34 18.54 14.76
CA PHE A 189 2.73 18.08 13.51
C PHE A 189 3.18 16.67 13.15
N GLU A 190 4.42 16.27 13.42
CA GLU A 190 4.98 14.95 13.09
C GLU A 190 4.16 13.78 13.67
N ARG A 191 3.49 13.99 14.82
CA ARG A 191 2.71 12.94 15.47
C ARG A 191 1.27 12.79 14.95
N ILE A 192 0.77 13.77 14.20
CA ILE A 192 -0.61 13.80 13.71
C ILE A 192 -0.70 13.80 12.19
N GLU A 193 0.45 13.94 11.47
CA GLU A 193 0.49 14.15 10.03
C GLU A 193 -0.27 13.09 9.22
N TYR A 194 -0.22 11.83 9.62
CA TYR A 194 -0.91 10.75 8.91
C TYR A 194 -2.42 11.00 8.78
N TRP A 195 -3.11 11.23 9.89
CA TRP A 195 -4.57 11.42 9.89
C TRP A 195 -4.97 12.73 9.24
N TYR A 196 -4.14 13.74 9.43
CA TYR A 196 -4.36 15.05 8.89
C TYR A 196 -4.43 15.04 7.36
N LEU A 197 -3.50 14.36 6.71
CA LEU A 197 -3.44 14.25 5.26
C LEU A 197 -4.53 13.34 4.66
N LYS A 198 -5.16 12.48 5.46
CA LYS A 198 -6.24 11.60 5.00
C LYS A 198 -7.63 12.25 5.00
N LEU A 199 -7.80 13.40 5.63
CA LEU A 199 -9.09 14.09 5.72
C LEU A 199 -9.32 15.00 4.50
N ASP A 200 -10.13 14.55 3.53
CA ASP A 200 -10.43 15.33 2.32
C ASP A 200 -11.18 16.64 2.61
N GLU A 201 -12.00 16.65 3.65
CA GLU A 201 -12.69 17.85 4.12
C GLU A 201 -11.75 18.96 4.58
N MET A 202 -10.51 18.62 4.88
CA MET A 202 -9.49 19.56 5.35
C MET A 202 -9.23 20.69 4.37
N VAL A 203 -9.17 20.40 3.06
CA VAL A 203 -8.85 21.41 2.04
C VAL A 203 -9.83 22.59 2.08
N SER A 204 -11.11 22.33 2.31
CA SER A 204 -12.11 23.39 2.42
C SER A 204 -12.05 24.18 3.74
N ILE A 205 -11.28 23.67 4.71
CA ILE A 205 -11.08 24.26 6.03
C ILE A 205 -9.74 25.00 6.10
N PHE A 206 -8.78 24.64 5.23
CA PHE A 206 -7.48 25.28 5.22
C PHE A 206 -7.58 26.80 5.05
N LYS A 207 -7.13 27.50 6.07
CA LYS A 207 -6.61 28.83 5.87
C LYS A 207 -5.23 28.70 5.23
N ASN A 208 -4.83 29.67 4.40
CA ASN A 208 -3.52 29.69 3.75
C ASN A 208 -2.36 29.41 4.74
N GLU A 209 -2.49 29.88 5.98
CA GLU A 209 -1.53 29.65 7.06
C GLU A 209 -1.30 28.14 7.39
N HIS A 210 -2.32 27.31 7.29
CA HIS A 210 -2.20 25.89 7.60
C HIS A 210 -1.48 25.15 6.47
N LEU A 211 -1.84 25.43 5.23
CA LEU A 211 -1.16 24.85 4.08
C LEU A 211 0.32 25.28 4.04
N GLU A 212 0.61 26.54 4.34
CA GLU A 212 1.98 27.04 4.43
C GLU A 212 2.79 26.28 5.50
N LYS A 213 2.22 26.00 6.67
CA LYS A 213 2.90 25.20 7.71
C LYS A 213 3.18 23.77 7.26
N ILE A 214 2.22 23.11 6.62
CA ILE A 214 2.39 21.76 6.06
C ILE A 214 3.48 21.77 5.00
N ASN A 215 3.41 22.69 4.06
CA ASN A 215 4.39 22.84 2.99
C ASN A 215 5.79 23.11 3.56
N ASN A 216 5.92 23.98 4.55
CA ASN A 216 7.20 24.25 5.22
C ASN A 216 7.74 23.01 5.94
N TYR A 217 6.87 22.20 6.57
CA TYR A 217 7.29 20.95 7.20
C TYR A 217 7.89 19.99 6.19
N TYR A 218 7.18 19.64 5.10
CA TYR A 218 7.67 18.71 4.09
C TYR A 218 8.81 19.27 3.24
N PHE A 219 8.85 20.59 3.05
CA PHE A 219 10.00 21.23 2.42
C PHE A 219 11.30 21.03 3.25
N ASN A 220 11.21 21.05 4.56
CA ASN A 220 12.36 20.82 5.45
C ASN A 220 12.61 19.33 5.74
N ASN A 221 11.60 18.47 5.53
CA ASN A 221 11.66 17.04 5.81
C ASN A 221 11.23 16.19 4.60
N PRO A 222 11.95 16.26 3.46
CA PRO A 222 11.57 15.53 2.23
C PRO A 222 11.72 14.00 2.36
N GLN A 223 12.26 13.51 3.49
CA GLN A 223 12.40 12.09 3.85
C GLN A 223 11.42 11.65 4.94
N SER A 224 10.44 12.49 5.32
CA SER A 224 9.43 12.11 6.32
C SER A 224 8.73 10.82 5.95
N ASN A 225 8.36 10.02 6.93
CA ASN A 225 7.66 8.75 6.74
C ASN A 225 6.31 8.89 6.05
N TYR A 226 5.73 10.09 6.02
CA TYR A 226 4.42 10.38 5.45
C TYR A 226 4.47 11.31 4.23
N VAL A 227 5.62 11.40 3.59
CA VAL A 227 5.78 12.17 2.33
C VAL A 227 4.85 11.63 1.24
N GLU A 228 4.62 10.33 1.22
CA GLU A 228 3.71 9.71 0.25
C GLU A 228 2.27 10.15 0.47
N GLU A 229 1.79 10.18 1.71
CA GLU A 229 0.48 10.71 2.08
C GLU A 229 0.33 12.19 1.71
N TYR A 230 1.42 12.96 1.87
CA TYR A 230 1.43 14.36 1.42
C TYR A 230 1.28 14.46 -0.10
N LEU A 231 2.00 13.66 -0.88
CA LEU A 231 1.85 13.65 -2.35
C LEU A 231 0.46 13.17 -2.78
N ASP A 232 -0.11 12.16 -2.12
CA ASP A 232 -1.48 11.73 -2.33
C ASP A 232 -2.48 12.85 -2.03
N PHE A 233 -2.27 13.59 -0.94
CA PHE A 233 -3.09 14.74 -0.58
C PHE A 233 -3.01 15.84 -1.64
N VAL A 234 -1.80 16.20 -2.11
CA VAL A 234 -1.62 17.15 -3.22
C VAL A 234 -2.26 16.64 -4.51
N SER A 235 -2.16 15.35 -4.79
CA SER A 235 -2.76 14.74 -5.99
C SER A 235 -4.28 14.80 -6.00
N ARG A 236 -4.93 14.51 -4.86
CA ARG A 236 -6.40 14.53 -4.71
C ARG A 236 -6.97 15.94 -4.80
N HIS A 237 -6.24 16.92 -4.35
CA HIS A 237 -6.64 18.33 -4.31
C HIS A 237 -5.83 19.21 -5.27
N PHE A 238 -5.36 18.60 -6.36
CA PHE A 238 -4.39 19.20 -7.28
C PHE A 238 -4.75 20.63 -7.72
N ASP A 239 -5.97 20.83 -8.19
CA ASP A 239 -6.41 22.13 -8.74
C ASP A 239 -6.51 23.22 -7.67
N ASP A 240 -6.67 22.84 -6.39
CA ASP A 240 -6.85 23.78 -5.28
C ASP A 240 -5.54 24.21 -4.62
N ILE A 241 -4.53 23.31 -4.58
CA ILE A 241 -3.33 23.55 -3.75
C ILE A 241 -1.99 23.39 -4.47
N ILE A 242 -1.97 23.00 -5.74
CA ILE A 242 -0.71 22.70 -6.43
C ILE A 242 0.21 23.91 -6.56
N GLU A 243 -0.35 25.10 -6.83
CA GLU A 243 0.44 26.33 -6.96
C GLU A 243 1.23 26.65 -5.69
N ASP A 244 0.63 26.44 -4.52
CA ASP A 244 1.26 26.68 -3.22
C ASP A 244 2.23 25.54 -2.81
N SER A 245 2.06 24.34 -3.38
CA SER A 245 2.78 23.13 -2.98
C SER A 245 3.88 22.71 -3.97
N ILE A 246 3.93 23.29 -5.16
CA ILE A 246 4.80 22.81 -6.25
C ILE A 246 6.30 22.81 -5.90
N ASP A 247 6.76 23.79 -5.14
CA ASP A 247 8.18 23.86 -4.74
C ASP A 247 8.54 22.76 -3.75
N VAL A 248 7.60 22.34 -2.90
CA VAL A 248 7.76 21.20 -1.99
C VAL A 248 7.81 19.91 -2.80
N VAL A 249 6.89 19.74 -3.76
CA VAL A 249 6.84 18.57 -4.64
C VAL A 249 8.13 18.45 -5.46
N ARG A 250 8.67 19.57 -5.98
CA ARG A 250 9.97 19.60 -6.66
C ARG A 250 11.10 19.16 -5.76
N LYS A 251 11.13 19.64 -4.52
CA LYS A 251 12.16 19.26 -3.56
C LYS A 251 12.09 17.78 -3.20
N ILE A 252 10.90 17.23 -3.00
CA ILE A 252 10.70 15.80 -2.79
C ILE A 252 11.21 15.00 -4.00
N ALA A 253 10.88 15.42 -5.22
CA ALA A 253 11.35 14.78 -6.44
C ALA A 253 12.89 14.81 -6.57
N GLU A 254 13.55 15.81 -6.04
CA GLU A 254 15.01 15.96 -6.12
C GLU A 254 15.74 15.25 -4.99
N GLU A 255 15.21 15.24 -3.77
CA GLU A 255 15.94 14.83 -2.57
C GLU A 255 15.46 13.51 -1.93
N ASN A 256 14.22 13.04 -2.19
CA ASN A 256 13.73 11.83 -1.54
C ASN A 256 14.52 10.58 -1.98
N ASP A 257 14.81 9.66 -1.06
CA ASP A 257 15.61 8.46 -1.32
C ASP A 257 14.81 7.33 -1.98
N SER A 258 13.47 7.37 -1.91
CA SER A 258 12.58 6.38 -2.54
C SER A 258 12.34 6.69 -4.02
N ASP A 259 12.58 5.71 -4.88
CA ASP A 259 12.27 5.80 -6.30
C ASP A 259 10.76 5.89 -6.56
N ILE A 260 9.95 5.25 -5.74
CA ILE A 260 8.49 5.28 -5.81
C ILE A 260 7.97 6.69 -5.52
N ILE A 261 8.42 7.28 -4.42
CA ILE A 261 8.00 8.63 -3.99
C ILE A 261 8.46 9.68 -5.00
N ARG A 262 9.70 9.58 -5.48
CA ARG A 262 10.22 10.49 -6.52
C ARG A 262 9.41 10.43 -7.80
N ASN A 263 9.03 9.23 -8.26
CA ASN A 263 8.17 9.07 -9.43
C ASN A 263 6.78 9.69 -9.26
N GLN A 264 6.17 9.55 -8.07
CA GLN A 264 4.90 10.20 -7.77
C GLN A 264 5.01 11.73 -7.83
N ALA A 265 6.05 12.28 -7.21
CA ALA A 265 6.32 13.71 -7.23
C ALA A 265 6.54 14.22 -8.68
N ILE A 266 7.32 13.50 -9.48
CA ILE A 266 7.57 13.86 -10.89
C ILE A 266 6.26 13.87 -11.70
N LYS A 267 5.38 12.89 -11.52
CA LYS A 267 4.08 12.87 -12.20
C LYS A 267 3.22 14.10 -11.85
N LEU A 268 3.24 14.54 -10.60
CA LEU A 268 2.56 15.77 -10.19
C LEU A 268 3.16 17.01 -10.84
N ILE A 269 4.50 17.09 -10.91
CA ILE A 269 5.20 18.20 -11.59
C ILE A 269 4.87 18.21 -13.09
N GLU A 270 4.88 17.07 -13.77
CA GLU A 270 4.55 16.97 -15.19
C GLU A 270 3.08 17.34 -15.48
N LYS A 271 2.16 17.01 -14.56
CA LYS A 271 0.77 17.44 -14.66
C LYS A 271 0.62 18.95 -14.53
N TYR A 272 1.44 19.61 -13.70
CA TYR A 272 1.45 21.07 -13.50
C TYR A 272 2.19 21.80 -14.62
N ASP A 273 3.35 21.30 -15.03
CA ASP A 273 4.26 21.91 -16.00
C ASP A 273 4.86 20.84 -16.93
N ASN A 274 4.24 20.64 -18.08
CA ASN A 274 4.63 19.65 -19.08
C ASN A 274 6.06 19.84 -19.64
N ASP A 275 6.65 21.01 -19.44
CA ASP A 275 7.97 21.35 -19.98
C ASP A 275 9.08 21.35 -18.91
N TYR A 276 8.73 21.12 -17.64
CA TYR A 276 9.67 21.13 -16.52
C TYR A 276 10.93 20.26 -16.74
N LEU A 277 10.77 19.11 -17.38
CA LEU A 277 11.88 18.20 -17.67
C LEU A 277 12.48 18.39 -19.07
N LYS A 278 11.74 19.06 -20.00
CA LYS A 278 12.20 19.32 -21.37
C LYS A 278 13.24 20.43 -21.45
N GLU A 279 13.13 21.48 -20.65
CA GLU A 279 14.03 22.63 -20.70
C GLU A 279 15.48 22.32 -20.29
N LYS A 280 15.70 21.23 -19.51
CA LYS A 280 17.02 20.89 -18.95
C LYS A 280 17.79 19.82 -19.73
N SER A 281 17.30 19.39 -20.89
CA SER A 281 17.91 18.31 -21.68
C SER A 281 18.73 18.80 -22.88
N ASP A 282 19.05 20.08 -22.96
CA ASP A 282 19.80 20.62 -24.10
C ASP A 282 21.29 20.16 -24.05
N SER A 283 21.77 19.62 -25.17
CA SER A 283 23.14 19.07 -25.27
C SER A 283 24.22 20.09 -24.93
N GLU A 284 24.04 21.38 -25.26
CA GLU A 284 25.00 22.44 -24.92
C GLU A 284 25.07 22.70 -23.41
N PHE A 285 23.92 22.63 -22.73
CA PHE A 285 23.82 22.74 -21.27
C PHE A 285 24.59 21.61 -20.59
N ILE A 286 24.35 20.34 -21.00
CA ILE A 286 25.04 19.15 -20.44
C ILE A 286 26.56 19.31 -20.54
N LEU A 287 27.08 19.80 -21.68
CA LEU A 287 28.51 19.97 -21.90
C LEU A 287 29.16 21.06 -21.03
N SER A 288 28.38 21.97 -20.45
CA SER A 288 28.86 23.05 -19.57
C SER A 288 29.01 22.62 -18.11
N LEU A 289 28.43 21.48 -17.70
CA LEU A 289 28.35 21.03 -16.33
C LEU A 289 29.68 20.41 -15.81
N ASP A 290 29.92 20.56 -14.52
CA ASP A 290 30.98 19.82 -13.81
C ASP A 290 30.54 18.36 -13.50
N ALA A 291 31.44 17.54 -12.96
CA ALA A 291 31.20 16.11 -12.75
C ALA A 291 30.05 15.83 -11.76
N ASN A 292 29.88 16.62 -10.71
CA ASN A 292 28.78 16.45 -9.76
C ASN A 292 27.44 16.88 -10.37
N GLN A 293 27.42 18.02 -11.05
CA GLN A 293 26.24 18.50 -11.78
C GLN A 293 25.80 17.52 -12.86
N LEU A 294 26.75 16.85 -13.54
CA LEU A 294 26.48 15.79 -14.51
C LEU A 294 25.77 14.59 -13.85
N LEU A 295 26.17 14.21 -12.62
CA LEU A 295 25.49 13.13 -11.88
C LEU A 295 24.08 13.51 -11.45
N GLU A 296 23.86 14.76 -10.99
CA GLU A 296 22.55 15.27 -10.67
C GLU A 296 21.63 15.30 -11.90
N GLN A 297 22.20 15.75 -13.04
CA GLN A 297 21.45 15.75 -14.30
C GLN A 297 21.13 14.33 -14.79
N ALA A 298 22.07 13.38 -14.64
CA ALA A 298 21.83 11.98 -14.95
C ALA A 298 20.68 11.39 -14.11
N ASP A 299 20.64 11.71 -12.83
CA ASP A 299 19.59 11.28 -11.93
C ASP A 299 18.21 11.79 -12.40
N LYS A 300 18.10 13.09 -12.72
CA LYS A 300 16.87 13.68 -13.26
C LYS A 300 16.41 13.00 -14.55
N ILE A 301 17.32 12.72 -15.46
CA ILE A 301 17.02 12.01 -16.72
C ILE A 301 16.58 10.56 -16.45
N ILE A 302 17.22 9.85 -15.54
CA ILE A 302 16.84 8.48 -15.14
C ILE A 302 15.39 8.45 -14.62
N TYR A 303 15.03 9.37 -13.75
CA TYR A 303 13.65 9.46 -13.24
C TYR A 303 12.65 9.86 -14.33
N TYR A 304 13.03 10.75 -15.24
CA TYR A 304 12.19 11.07 -16.40
C TYR A 304 11.92 9.86 -17.28
N ILE A 305 12.95 9.08 -17.61
CA ILE A 305 12.78 7.83 -18.36
C ILE A 305 11.83 6.89 -17.61
N ARG A 306 12.00 6.76 -16.30
CA ARG A 306 11.17 5.89 -15.48
C ARG A 306 9.71 6.35 -15.49
N SER A 307 9.44 7.66 -15.35
CA SER A 307 8.09 8.21 -15.40
C SER A 307 7.41 7.94 -16.75
N LYS A 308 8.14 8.07 -17.87
CA LYS A 308 7.61 7.81 -19.23
C LYS A 308 7.34 6.34 -19.52
N LEU A 309 7.98 5.43 -18.79
CA LEU A 309 7.78 3.99 -18.95
C LEU A 309 6.85 3.40 -17.89
N THR A 310 6.45 4.16 -16.87
CA THR A 310 5.47 3.72 -15.87
C THR A 310 4.06 3.90 -16.43
N VAL A 311 3.29 2.82 -16.42
CA VAL A 311 1.89 2.76 -16.89
C VAL A 311 0.97 3.13 -15.72
N ASP A 312 0.12 4.10 -15.91
CA ASP A 312 -0.92 4.45 -14.94
C ASP A 312 -2.25 3.73 -15.19
N ALA A 313 -3.21 3.91 -14.29
CA ALA A 313 -4.52 3.25 -14.39
C ALA A 313 -5.32 3.66 -15.64
N ASN A 314 -5.11 4.86 -16.18
CA ASN A 314 -5.81 5.32 -17.39
C ASN A 314 -5.19 4.68 -18.63
N GLU A 315 -3.86 4.67 -18.74
CA GLU A 315 -3.13 4.01 -19.81
C GLU A 315 -3.40 2.51 -19.83
N LEU A 316 -3.47 1.86 -18.64
CA LEU A 316 -3.84 0.46 -18.51
C LEU A 316 -5.24 0.19 -19.10
N LYS A 317 -6.21 1.06 -18.85
CA LYS A 317 -7.58 0.97 -19.41
C LYS A 317 -7.61 1.17 -20.92
N GLU A 318 -6.83 2.10 -21.45
CA GLU A 318 -6.75 2.37 -22.88
C GLU A 318 -6.17 1.18 -23.65
N ILE A 319 -5.16 0.50 -23.11
CA ILE A 319 -4.58 -0.71 -23.70
C ILE A 319 -5.54 -1.89 -23.61
N GLY A 320 -6.20 -2.09 -22.48
CA GLY A 320 -7.37 -2.93 -22.28
C GLY A 320 -7.13 -4.43 -22.21
N SER A 321 -6.00 -4.99 -22.69
CA SER A 321 -5.72 -6.43 -22.65
C SER A 321 -4.26 -6.70 -22.36
N PHE A 322 -4.02 -7.51 -21.33
CA PHE A 322 -2.69 -7.98 -20.94
C PHE A 322 -2.75 -9.45 -20.58
N GLY A 323 -1.75 -10.19 -20.99
CA GLY A 323 -1.73 -11.61 -20.69
C GLY A 323 -0.32 -12.18 -20.59
N GLN A 324 -0.26 -13.48 -20.37
CA GLN A 324 0.97 -14.23 -20.18
C GLN A 324 0.88 -15.59 -20.87
N TYR A 325 1.94 -15.95 -21.59
CA TYR A 325 2.10 -17.29 -22.12
C TYR A 325 2.62 -18.23 -21.03
N THR A 326 2.11 -19.47 -21.00
CA THR A 326 2.50 -20.44 -19.98
C THR A 326 2.34 -21.87 -20.50
N THR A 327 2.89 -22.84 -19.76
CA THR A 327 2.66 -24.26 -20.04
C THR A 327 1.31 -24.72 -19.47
N ILE A 328 0.76 -25.81 -20.01
CA ILE A 328 -0.46 -26.42 -19.46
C ILE A 328 -0.25 -26.92 -18.03
N ASP A 329 0.93 -27.43 -17.71
CA ASP A 329 1.27 -27.86 -16.35
C ASP A 329 1.24 -26.69 -15.36
N THR A 330 1.80 -25.52 -15.73
CA THR A 330 1.73 -24.30 -14.92
C THR A 330 0.28 -23.85 -14.75
N LEU A 331 -0.49 -23.81 -15.85
CA LEU A 331 -1.91 -23.46 -15.82
C LEU A 331 -2.70 -24.34 -14.85
N THR A 332 -2.57 -25.66 -14.98
CA THR A 332 -3.34 -26.61 -14.17
C THR A 332 -2.87 -26.71 -12.73
N TYR A 333 -1.56 -26.71 -12.51
CA TYR A 333 -0.99 -27.00 -11.19
C TYR A 333 -0.97 -25.78 -10.27
N TYR A 334 -0.57 -24.63 -10.80
CA TYR A 334 -0.29 -23.43 -10.00
C TYR A 334 -1.43 -22.41 -10.02
N LEU A 335 -2.20 -22.36 -11.10
CA LEU A 335 -3.20 -21.33 -11.30
C LEU A 335 -4.63 -21.82 -11.06
N ILE A 336 -4.91 -23.12 -11.19
CA ILE A 336 -6.25 -23.69 -11.03
C ILE A 336 -6.38 -24.51 -9.75
N LYS A 337 -5.36 -25.30 -9.39
CA LYS A 337 -5.43 -26.24 -8.25
C LYS A 337 -5.38 -25.60 -6.88
N ALA A 338 -4.97 -24.35 -6.77
CA ALA A 338 -4.75 -23.71 -5.49
C ALA A 338 -6.02 -23.62 -4.63
N ASP A 339 -7.22 -23.55 -5.24
CA ASP A 339 -8.48 -23.42 -4.52
C ASP A 339 -9.16 -24.75 -4.15
N TRP A 340 -8.53 -25.89 -4.47
CA TRP A 340 -9.18 -27.21 -4.41
C TRP A 340 -8.82 -28.06 -3.21
N LYS A 341 -8.38 -27.49 -2.11
CA LYS A 341 -8.20 -28.27 -0.88
C LYS A 341 -9.52 -28.48 -0.16
N ASN A 342 -9.84 -29.78 0.04
CA ASN A 342 -10.85 -30.18 1.01
C ASN A 342 -10.54 -29.60 2.40
N ASP A 343 -11.55 -28.98 3.02
CA ASP A 343 -11.50 -28.40 4.37
C ASP A 343 -11.16 -29.41 5.50
N ASN A 344 -10.80 -30.64 5.17
CA ASN A 344 -10.63 -31.74 6.14
C ASN A 344 -9.18 -32.07 6.48
N ASP A 345 -8.17 -31.38 5.93
CA ASP A 345 -6.78 -31.60 6.33
C ASP A 345 -6.36 -30.56 7.37
N ASP A 346 -6.38 -30.96 8.63
CA ASP A 346 -5.91 -30.21 9.82
C ASP A 346 -4.41 -29.88 9.82
N ASN A 347 -3.69 -30.12 8.75
CA ASN A 347 -2.28 -29.79 8.62
C ASN A 347 -2.06 -28.47 7.88
N ASP A 348 -1.36 -27.60 8.52
CA ASP A 348 -0.89 -26.22 8.29
C ASP A 348 -0.42 -25.82 6.87
N SER A 349 -0.67 -26.61 5.85
CA SER A 349 -0.43 -26.28 4.45
C SER A 349 -1.72 -25.86 3.75
N LYS A 350 -2.35 -24.78 4.19
CA LYS A 350 -3.40 -24.10 3.41
C LYS A 350 -2.76 -23.59 2.13
N VAL A 351 -2.98 -24.28 1.02
CA VAL A 351 -2.71 -23.70 -0.30
C VAL A 351 -3.74 -22.60 -0.45
N LYS A 352 -3.29 -21.37 -0.32
CA LYS A 352 -4.09 -20.18 -0.55
C LYS A 352 -4.43 -20.11 -2.04
N SER A 353 -5.45 -19.36 -2.38
CA SER A 353 -5.77 -18.99 -3.77
C SER A 353 -4.52 -18.57 -4.53
N PRO A 354 -4.41 -18.86 -5.84
CA PRO A 354 -3.22 -18.52 -6.59
C PRO A 354 -3.01 -17.01 -6.57
N TYR A 355 -1.83 -16.61 -6.13
CA TYR A 355 -1.40 -15.22 -6.17
C TYR A 355 -0.41 -15.00 -7.31
N LEU A 356 -0.35 -13.77 -7.81
CA LEU A 356 0.61 -13.40 -8.84
C LEU A 356 2.03 -13.57 -8.32
N ARG A 357 2.79 -14.43 -8.98
CA ARG A 357 4.18 -14.73 -8.67
C ARG A 357 5.11 -13.82 -9.46
N LEU A 358 6.03 -13.15 -8.74
CA LEU A 358 7.10 -12.38 -9.33
C LEU A 358 8.42 -13.12 -9.14
N THR A 359 9.20 -13.25 -10.20
CA THR A 359 10.50 -13.93 -10.23
C THR A 359 11.62 -12.91 -10.03
N ASN A 360 12.68 -13.29 -9.34
CA ASN A 360 13.86 -12.43 -9.18
C ASN A 360 14.46 -12.05 -10.53
N LEU A 361 14.78 -10.78 -10.71
CA LEU A 361 15.33 -10.21 -11.95
C LEU A 361 16.52 -11.00 -12.50
N LYS A 362 17.42 -11.48 -11.62
CA LYS A 362 18.62 -12.22 -12.01
C LYS A 362 18.37 -13.66 -12.47
N GLN A 363 17.13 -14.13 -12.35
CA GLN A 363 16.72 -15.49 -12.71
C GLN A 363 15.78 -15.55 -13.92
N LEU A 364 15.58 -14.42 -14.60
CA LEU A 364 14.87 -14.36 -15.86
C LEU A 364 15.66 -15.07 -16.98
N ASN A 365 14.95 -15.50 -18.01
CA ASN A 365 15.54 -16.31 -19.09
C ASN A 365 16.46 -15.51 -20.04
N ASP A 366 16.29 -14.19 -20.13
CA ASP A 366 17.09 -13.34 -21.00
C ASP A 366 18.49 -13.10 -20.40
N PRO A 367 19.58 -13.57 -21.05
CA PRO A 367 20.95 -13.34 -20.57
C PRO A 367 21.39 -11.87 -20.67
N MET A 368 20.66 -11.04 -21.42
CA MET A 368 20.89 -9.60 -21.55
C MET A 368 20.09 -8.77 -20.57
N GLU A 369 19.29 -9.44 -19.72
CA GLU A 369 18.42 -8.74 -18.75
C GLU A 369 19.23 -7.80 -17.85
N GLY A 370 18.82 -6.53 -17.84
CA GLY A 370 19.50 -5.45 -17.12
C GLY A 370 20.84 -4.99 -17.73
N ARG A 371 21.28 -5.56 -18.87
CA ARG A 371 22.53 -5.17 -19.55
C ARG A 371 22.32 -4.31 -20.78
N ALA A 372 21.18 -4.42 -21.45
CA ALA A 372 20.91 -3.76 -22.72
C ALA A 372 21.22 -2.25 -22.70
N ILE A 373 20.84 -1.54 -21.66
CA ILE A 373 21.15 -0.11 -21.52
C ILE A 373 22.65 0.17 -21.36
N HIS A 374 23.40 -0.69 -20.67
CA HIS A 374 24.85 -0.51 -20.49
C HIS A 374 25.55 -0.66 -21.82
N ASP A 375 25.22 -1.68 -22.61
CA ASP A 375 25.77 -1.90 -23.93
C ASP A 375 25.40 -0.74 -24.89
N TYR A 376 24.16 -0.22 -24.82
CA TYR A 376 23.72 0.95 -25.59
C TYR A 376 24.52 2.21 -25.27
N LEU A 377 24.82 2.46 -24.00
CA LEU A 377 25.58 3.63 -23.54
C LEU A 377 27.10 3.45 -23.74
N GLY A 378 27.57 2.26 -24.12
CA GLY A 378 29.00 1.94 -24.27
C GLY A 378 29.75 1.86 -22.94
N ILE A 379 29.04 1.39 -21.88
CA ILE A 379 29.60 1.18 -20.55
C ILE A 379 30.25 -0.20 -20.51
N ASP A 380 31.54 -0.26 -20.15
CA ASP A 380 32.29 -1.53 -20.09
C ASP A 380 31.65 -2.49 -19.06
N ASN A 381 31.60 -3.77 -19.40
CA ASN A 381 31.09 -4.86 -18.56
C ASN A 381 31.80 -4.98 -17.18
N THR A 382 32.94 -4.34 -16.98
CA THR A 382 33.61 -4.27 -15.66
C THR A 382 32.78 -3.56 -14.61
N PHE A 383 31.83 -2.67 -15.00
CA PHE A 383 30.87 -2.04 -14.09
C PHE A 383 29.68 -2.94 -13.76
N PHE A 384 29.44 -3.98 -14.55
CA PHE A 384 28.38 -4.94 -14.33
C PHE A 384 28.91 -6.15 -13.56
N GLN A 385 28.84 -6.08 -12.24
CA GLN A 385 29.34 -7.19 -11.39
C GLN A 385 28.46 -8.43 -11.54
N GLN A 386 29.05 -9.54 -11.96
CA GLN A 386 28.35 -10.82 -12.20
C GLN A 386 27.66 -11.40 -10.96
N TYR A 387 28.11 -11.04 -9.76
CA TYR A 387 27.66 -11.61 -8.49
C TYR A 387 26.82 -10.64 -7.65
N GLN A 388 26.33 -9.56 -8.24
CA GLN A 388 25.42 -8.67 -7.52
C GLN A 388 24.06 -9.33 -7.34
N THR A 389 23.57 -9.30 -6.10
CA THR A 389 22.18 -9.61 -5.79
C THR A 389 21.27 -8.49 -6.30
N SER A 390 20.04 -8.85 -6.60
CA SER A 390 18.97 -7.89 -6.89
C SER A 390 17.76 -8.29 -6.07
N ASN A 391 17.13 -7.33 -5.41
CA ASN A 391 15.88 -7.53 -4.71
C ASN A 391 14.68 -6.98 -5.51
N VAL A 392 14.86 -6.85 -6.83
CA VAL A 392 13.79 -6.56 -7.79
C VAL A 392 13.17 -7.87 -8.24
N PHE A 393 11.85 -7.97 -8.13
CA PHE A 393 11.06 -9.10 -8.55
C PHE A 393 10.06 -8.66 -9.62
N ILE A 394 9.90 -9.47 -10.67
CA ILE A 394 9.17 -9.10 -11.90
C ILE A 394 8.24 -10.22 -12.33
N SER A 395 7.07 -9.85 -12.85
CA SER A 395 6.22 -10.68 -13.69
C SER A 395 6.03 -10.00 -15.04
N SER A 396 6.40 -10.71 -16.11
CA SER A 396 6.30 -10.20 -17.49
C SER A 396 4.93 -10.52 -18.08
N LEU A 397 4.31 -9.50 -18.67
CA LEU A 397 3.05 -9.59 -19.40
C LEU A 397 3.25 -9.10 -20.84
N THR A 398 2.33 -9.46 -21.71
CA THR A 398 2.31 -8.98 -23.10
C THR A 398 0.91 -8.60 -23.52
N ILE A 399 0.80 -7.68 -24.48
CA ILE A 399 -0.46 -7.35 -25.14
C ILE A 399 -0.71 -8.20 -26.41
N VAL A 400 0.22 -9.08 -26.73
CA VAL A 400 0.16 -9.93 -27.94
C VAL A 400 -0.39 -11.31 -27.59
N SER A 401 -1.66 -11.56 -27.88
CA SER A 401 -2.37 -12.76 -27.42
C SER A 401 -2.21 -14.02 -28.30
N ASP A 402 -1.89 -13.88 -29.58
CA ASP A 402 -1.78 -15.01 -30.51
C ASP A 402 -0.63 -14.81 -31.53
N SER A 403 0.61 -15.01 -31.07
CA SER A 403 1.84 -14.80 -31.84
C SER A 403 2.66 -16.07 -31.90
N LEU A 404 3.04 -16.50 -33.11
CA LEU A 404 3.82 -17.73 -33.31
C LEU A 404 5.19 -17.72 -32.59
N PRO A 405 5.98 -16.65 -32.60
CA PRO A 405 7.19 -16.57 -31.79
C PRO A 405 6.90 -16.79 -30.30
N MET A 406 5.90 -16.11 -29.75
CA MET A 406 5.53 -16.22 -28.35
C MET A 406 5.07 -17.62 -27.98
N TRP A 407 4.29 -18.29 -28.84
CA TRP A 407 3.87 -19.68 -28.66
C TRP A 407 5.07 -20.64 -28.58
N LYS A 408 6.08 -20.42 -29.41
CA LYS A 408 7.27 -21.28 -29.45
C LYS A 408 8.15 -21.11 -28.23
N GLU A 409 8.38 -19.87 -27.82
CA GLU A 409 9.34 -19.53 -26.76
C GLU A 409 8.76 -19.75 -25.36
N TYR A 410 7.49 -19.37 -25.14
CA TYR A 410 6.93 -19.22 -23.81
C TYR A 410 5.78 -20.19 -23.48
N ALA A 411 5.29 -20.96 -24.46
CA ALA A 411 4.13 -21.85 -24.29
C ALA A 411 4.46 -23.29 -24.70
N ASP A 412 5.52 -23.86 -24.12
CA ASP A 412 5.94 -25.25 -24.34
C ASP A 412 5.93 -25.65 -25.82
N SER A 413 6.70 -24.95 -26.64
CA SER A 413 6.77 -25.23 -28.09
C SER A 413 5.40 -25.24 -28.77
N SER A 414 4.53 -24.36 -28.36
CA SER A 414 3.14 -24.16 -28.86
C SER A 414 2.10 -25.14 -28.30
N GLN A 415 2.40 -25.90 -27.25
CA GLN A 415 1.48 -26.81 -26.56
C GLN A 415 0.88 -26.21 -25.28
N GLY A 416 1.23 -24.97 -24.94
CA GLY A 416 0.78 -24.27 -23.74
C GLY A 416 -0.49 -23.46 -23.94
N ALA A 417 -0.66 -22.43 -23.12
CA ALA A 417 -1.79 -21.52 -23.15
C ALA A 417 -1.34 -20.06 -23.02
N PHE A 418 -2.17 -19.13 -23.48
CA PHE A 418 -2.11 -17.71 -23.18
C PHE A 418 -3.24 -17.39 -22.20
N LEU A 419 -2.91 -16.72 -21.10
CA LEU A 419 -3.83 -16.32 -20.06
C LEU A 419 -4.00 -14.80 -20.12
N GLU A 420 -5.21 -14.33 -20.42
CA GLU A 420 -5.55 -12.91 -20.37
C GLU A 420 -6.06 -12.57 -18.97
N TYR A 421 -5.45 -11.57 -18.36
CA TYR A 421 -5.84 -11.10 -17.05
C TYR A 421 -7.16 -10.33 -17.10
N ASP A 422 -7.96 -10.47 -16.05
CA ASP A 422 -9.08 -9.57 -15.81
C ASP A 422 -8.56 -8.15 -15.56
N LEU A 423 -9.12 -7.17 -16.27
CA LEU A 423 -8.61 -5.79 -16.20
C LEU A 423 -8.80 -5.19 -14.81
N SER A 424 -9.94 -5.47 -14.15
CA SER A 424 -10.20 -4.96 -12.79
C SER A 424 -9.19 -5.50 -11.77
N TYR A 425 -8.73 -6.75 -11.96
CA TYR A 425 -7.67 -7.33 -11.15
C TYR A 425 -6.34 -6.57 -11.31
N LEU A 426 -5.98 -6.23 -12.56
CA LEU A 426 -4.76 -5.45 -12.82
C LEU A 426 -4.86 -4.02 -12.28
N GLU A 427 -6.04 -3.41 -12.37
CA GLU A 427 -6.29 -2.09 -11.77
C GLU A 427 -6.06 -2.11 -10.25
N ASP A 428 -6.56 -3.12 -9.55
CA ASP A 428 -6.36 -3.30 -8.11
C ASP A 428 -4.87 -3.48 -7.75
N ILE A 429 -4.12 -4.23 -8.57
CA ILE A 429 -2.67 -4.43 -8.38
C ILE A 429 -1.90 -3.14 -8.61
N VAL A 430 -2.17 -2.43 -9.70
CA VAL A 430 -1.45 -1.20 -10.09
C VAL A 430 -1.79 -0.01 -9.16
N ALA A 431 -2.97 -0.03 -8.55
CA ALA A 431 -3.34 0.97 -7.54
C ALA A 431 -2.54 0.85 -6.23
N HIS A 432 -1.86 -0.28 -6.01
CA HIS A 432 -1.08 -0.49 -4.80
C HIS A 432 0.29 0.19 -4.88
N LYS A 433 0.60 1.04 -3.92
CA LYS A 433 1.78 1.92 -3.86
C LYS A 433 3.13 1.22 -4.04
N SER A 434 3.28 0.01 -3.47
CA SER A 434 4.53 -0.74 -3.51
C SER A 434 4.77 -1.48 -4.83
N ILE A 435 3.82 -1.44 -5.75
CA ILE A 435 3.86 -2.20 -7.00
C ILE A 435 3.92 -1.24 -8.17
N GLU A 436 4.86 -1.46 -9.06
CA GLU A 436 4.99 -0.67 -10.27
C GLU A 436 4.56 -1.50 -11.49
N PHE A 437 3.89 -0.85 -12.43
CA PHE A 437 3.57 -1.41 -13.72
C PHE A 437 4.25 -0.59 -14.81
N VAL A 438 5.13 -1.22 -15.57
CA VAL A 438 6.02 -0.52 -16.50
C VAL A 438 5.99 -1.15 -17.88
N LYS A 439 6.21 -0.33 -18.89
CA LYS A 439 6.42 -0.75 -20.28
C LYS A 439 7.90 -0.94 -20.57
N VAL A 440 8.26 -2.01 -21.24
CA VAL A 440 9.64 -2.25 -21.68
C VAL A 440 9.93 -1.42 -22.93
N HIS A 441 11.07 -0.75 -22.93
CA HIS A 441 11.59 -0.02 -24.08
C HIS A 441 12.69 -0.83 -24.79
N TYR A 442 12.62 -0.90 -26.14
CA TYR A 442 13.50 -1.74 -26.94
C TYR A 442 14.61 -0.94 -27.59
N LEU A 443 15.86 -1.35 -27.34
CA LEU A 443 17.07 -0.68 -27.81
C LEU A 443 17.64 -1.32 -29.06
N ASP A 444 17.80 -0.55 -30.12
CA ASP A 444 18.50 -0.98 -31.32
C ASP A 444 20.01 -0.72 -31.15
N LEU A 445 20.74 -1.79 -30.80
CA LEU A 445 22.20 -1.70 -30.57
C LEU A 445 23.01 -1.58 -31.85
N MET A 446 22.42 -1.89 -33.02
CA MET A 446 23.10 -1.94 -34.31
C MET A 446 22.75 -0.78 -35.24
N SER A 447 21.68 -0.07 -34.96
CA SER A 447 21.23 1.03 -35.82
C SER A 447 21.99 2.33 -35.56
N GLU A 448 22.34 3.02 -36.63
CA GLU A 448 22.81 4.41 -36.56
C GLU A 448 21.65 5.42 -36.51
N ASN A 449 20.42 4.96 -36.70
CA ASN A 449 19.24 5.82 -36.62
C ASN A 449 18.96 6.18 -35.17
N LYS A 450 18.74 7.46 -34.92
CA LYS A 450 18.34 7.96 -33.60
C LYS A 450 16.91 7.53 -33.29
N ASP A 451 16.71 7.14 -32.05
CA ASP A 451 15.38 6.98 -31.48
C ASP A 451 14.80 8.38 -31.17
N GLU A 452 13.82 8.80 -31.96
CA GLU A 452 13.19 10.13 -31.84
C GLU A 452 12.16 10.20 -30.70
N THR A 453 11.92 9.12 -29.98
CA THR A 453 11.04 9.13 -28.78
C THR A 453 11.67 9.97 -27.67
N ASP A 454 10.85 10.40 -26.72
CA ASP A 454 11.34 11.15 -25.54
C ASP A 454 12.32 10.30 -24.71
N VAL A 455 12.08 8.99 -24.62
CA VAL A 455 13.00 8.04 -23.96
C VAL A 455 14.31 7.94 -24.74
N GLY A 456 14.27 7.83 -26.06
CA GLY A 456 15.45 7.78 -26.91
C GLY A 456 16.32 9.03 -26.79
N LYS A 457 15.72 10.22 -26.83
CA LYS A 457 16.42 11.50 -26.60
C LYS A 457 17.08 11.56 -25.22
N SER A 458 16.38 11.06 -24.20
CA SER A 458 16.90 11.00 -22.84
C SER A 458 18.09 10.05 -22.72
N LEU A 459 18.05 8.91 -23.42
CA LEU A 459 19.17 7.98 -23.50
C LEU A 459 20.39 8.59 -24.21
N ASP A 460 20.18 9.38 -25.27
CA ASP A 460 21.26 10.12 -25.93
C ASP A 460 21.91 11.13 -24.98
N ASN A 461 21.13 11.81 -24.15
CA ASN A 461 21.64 12.71 -23.11
C ASN A 461 22.47 11.95 -22.06
N LEU A 462 21.99 10.79 -21.57
CA LEU A 462 22.79 9.93 -20.67
C LEU A 462 24.11 9.49 -21.32
N LYS A 463 24.09 9.19 -22.61
CA LYS A 463 25.30 8.83 -23.36
C LYS A 463 26.29 9.99 -23.43
N GLN A 464 25.82 11.21 -23.61
CA GLN A 464 26.66 12.42 -23.58
C GLN A 464 27.25 12.67 -22.19
N ILE A 465 26.45 12.54 -21.13
CA ILE A 465 26.92 12.65 -19.75
C ILE A 465 28.01 11.63 -19.46
N PHE A 466 27.81 10.36 -19.82
CA PHE A 466 28.81 9.31 -19.64
C PHE A 466 30.10 9.62 -20.37
N LYS A 467 30.02 10.07 -21.64
CA LYS A 467 31.18 10.48 -22.43
C LYS A 467 31.93 11.63 -21.76
N LYS A 468 31.21 12.65 -21.27
CA LYS A 468 31.81 13.81 -20.61
C LYS A 468 32.50 13.43 -19.29
N LEU A 469 31.89 12.57 -18.47
CA LEU A 469 32.51 12.04 -17.26
C LEU A 469 33.81 11.27 -17.56
N LYS A 470 33.85 10.51 -18.66
CA LYS A 470 35.10 9.86 -19.14
C LYS A 470 36.17 10.86 -19.55
N GLU A 471 35.80 11.91 -20.27
CA GLU A 471 36.74 12.98 -20.67
C GLU A 471 37.32 13.71 -19.46
N LEU A 472 36.50 13.95 -18.43
CA LEU A 472 36.91 14.55 -17.16
C LEU A 472 37.76 13.60 -16.28
N LYS A 473 37.85 12.31 -16.62
CA LYS A 473 38.49 11.25 -15.82
C LYS A 473 37.90 11.14 -14.40
N ALA A 474 36.61 11.38 -14.26
CA ALA A 474 35.87 11.38 -13.01
C ALA A 474 35.49 9.95 -12.60
N GLU A 475 36.47 9.14 -12.17
CA GLU A 475 36.25 7.69 -11.91
C GLU A 475 35.25 7.39 -10.84
N ARG A 476 35.15 8.22 -9.78
CA ARG A 476 34.18 8.07 -8.72
C ARG A 476 32.77 8.32 -9.26
N GLU A 477 32.60 9.39 -10.01
CA GLU A 477 31.35 9.80 -10.62
C GLU A 477 30.89 8.80 -11.70
N LEU A 478 31.81 8.22 -12.46
CA LEU A 478 31.51 7.14 -13.42
C LEU A 478 30.96 5.90 -12.72
N LYS A 479 31.49 5.51 -11.56
CA LYS A 479 30.94 4.40 -10.76
C LYS A 479 29.56 4.75 -10.23
N SER A 480 29.38 5.96 -9.70
CA SER A 480 28.08 6.44 -9.21
C SER A 480 27.04 6.47 -10.33
N PHE A 481 27.43 6.92 -11.54
CA PHE A 481 26.55 6.90 -12.72
C PHE A 481 26.09 5.48 -13.07
N ALA A 482 27.00 4.51 -13.08
CA ALA A 482 26.66 3.10 -13.35
C ALA A 482 25.74 2.51 -12.29
N GLU A 483 25.92 2.87 -10.99
CA GLU A 483 24.99 2.47 -9.92
C GLU A 483 23.60 3.07 -10.11
N LYS A 484 23.51 4.36 -10.48
CA LYS A 484 22.22 5.01 -10.76
C LYS A 484 21.46 4.36 -11.92
N LEU A 485 22.14 3.90 -12.97
CA LEU A 485 21.52 3.20 -14.10
C LEU A 485 20.82 1.89 -13.71
N LYS A 486 21.20 1.25 -12.59
CA LYS A 486 20.51 0.04 -12.11
C LYS A 486 19.04 0.28 -11.82
N LYS A 487 18.66 1.51 -11.50
CA LYS A 487 17.28 1.91 -11.22
C LYS A 487 16.34 1.79 -12.43
N ILE A 488 16.90 1.79 -13.65
CA ILE A 488 16.13 1.68 -14.90
C ILE A 488 16.61 0.51 -15.78
N SER A 489 17.64 -0.22 -15.40
CA SER A 489 18.24 -1.24 -16.25
C SER A 489 17.26 -2.35 -16.68
N TYR A 490 16.29 -2.67 -15.83
CA TYR A 490 15.25 -3.65 -16.07
C TYR A 490 14.07 -3.12 -16.91
N LEU A 491 14.13 -1.88 -17.37
CA LEU A 491 13.13 -1.29 -18.26
C LEU A 491 13.50 -1.45 -19.75
N PHE A 492 14.64 -2.04 -20.04
CA PHE A 492 15.21 -2.10 -21.39
C PHE A 492 15.51 -3.53 -21.83
N LYS A 493 15.14 -3.83 -23.07
CA LYS A 493 15.55 -5.03 -23.81
C LYS A 493 16.17 -4.66 -25.16
N VAL A 494 16.92 -5.58 -25.75
CA VAL A 494 17.36 -5.41 -27.13
C VAL A 494 16.19 -5.58 -28.10
N LYS A 495 16.25 -4.88 -29.23
CA LYS A 495 15.17 -4.80 -30.23
C LYS A 495 14.75 -6.16 -30.81
N ASP A 496 15.63 -7.14 -30.78
CA ASP A 496 15.33 -8.50 -31.23
C ASP A 496 14.14 -9.12 -30.50
N TYR A 497 13.82 -8.64 -29.28
CA TYR A 497 12.67 -9.06 -28.47
C TYR A 497 11.44 -8.13 -28.60
N GLU A 498 11.44 -7.15 -29.51
CA GLU A 498 10.33 -6.18 -29.66
C GLU A 498 8.98 -6.87 -29.97
N TYR A 499 9.01 -8.05 -30.58
CA TYR A 499 7.81 -8.85 -30.83
C TYR A 499 7.06 -9.30 -29.57
N GLU A 500 7.70 -9.24 -28.40
CA GLU A 500 7.08 -9.57 -27.12
C GLU A 500 6.11 -8.47 -26.66
N MET A 501 6.31 -7.23 -27.06
CA MET A 501 5.55 -6.06 -26.60
C MET A 501 5.30 -6.11 -25.07
N GLU A 502 6.41 -6.23 -24.34
CA GLU A 502 6.41 -6.60 -22.93
C GLU A 502 6.04 -5.44 -22.01
N TYR A 503 5.24 -5.78 -21.01
CA TYR A 503 4.97 -4.98 -19.81
C TYR A 503 5.38 -5.77 -18.57
N ARG A 504 5.71 -5.07 -17.48
CA ARG A 504 6.18 -5.70 -16.25
C ARG A 504 5.44 -5.19 -15.04
N ILE A 505 4.94 -6.10 -14.22
CA ILE A 505 4.58 -5.82 -12.84
C ILE A 505 5.82 -6.10 -12.01
N LEU A 506 6.23 -5.14 -11.19
CA LEU A 506 7.46 -5.29 -10.42
C LEU A 506 7.34 -4.70 -9.01
N ILE A 507 8.18 -5.22 -8.13
CA ILE A 507 8.45 -4.67 -6.81
C ILE A 507 9.96 -4.65 -6.56
N ASN A 508 10.45 -3.53 -6.01
CA ASN A 508 11.83 -3.40 -5.57
C ASN A 508 11.89 -3.39 -4.04
N LEU A 509 12.27 -4.51 -3.43
CA LEU A 509 12.36 -4.62 -1.97
C LEU A 509 13.51 -3.79 -1.36
N ASP A 510 14.42 -3.23 -2.18
CA ASP A 510 15.45 -2.30 -1.71
C ASP A 510 14.97 -0.84 -1.68
N ASP A 511 13.76 -0.56 -2.18
CA ASP A 511 13.21 0.80 -2.12
C ASP A 511 13.01 1.27 -0.68
N THR A 512 13.40 2.50 -0.39
CA THR A 512 13.40 3.07 0.97
C THR A 512 12.00 3.13 1.57
N ALA A 513 10.97 3.45 0.77
CA ALA A 513 9.59 3.47 1.27
C ALA A 513 9.15 2.07 1.69
N ILE A 514 9.44 1.04 0.88
CA ILE A 514 9.14 -0.36 1.22
C ILE A 514 9.89 -0.81 2.47
N GLN A 515 11.18 -0.47 2.57
CA GLN A 515 11.98 -0.79 3.76
C GLN A 515 11.43 -0.11 5.03
N ASN A 516 10.94 1.11 4.93
CA ASN A 516 10.31 1.80 6.05
C ASN A 516 9.04 1.10 6.54
N ILE A 517 8.20 0.61 5.63
CA ILE A 517 6.99 -0.17 5.98
C ILE A 517 7.41 -1.48 6.70
N ILE A 518 8.39 -2.20 6.16
CA ILE A 518 8.90 -3.46 6.75
C ILE A 518 9.47 -3.24 8.15
N ASN A 519 10.24 -2.17 8.34
CA ASN A 519 10.89 -1.85 9.61
C ASN A 519 9.88 -1.37 10.67
N ARG A 520 8.85 -0.62 10.28
CA ARG A 520 7.73 -0.28 11.16
C ARG A 520 7.02 -1.53 11.68
N ASP A 521 6.73 -2.48 10.79
CA ASP A 521 6.15 -3.78 11.14
C ASP A 521 6.97 -4.60 12.13
N ALA A 522 8.30 -4.52 12.04
CA ALA A 522 9.22 -5.26 12.91
C ALA A 522 9.32 -4.68 14.32
N ASN A 523 9.16 -3.36 14.47
CA ASN A 523 9.32 -2.62 15.72
C ASN A 523 8.01 -2.43 16.50
N ASP A 524 6.86 -2.78 15.90
CA ASP A 524 5.54 -2.52 16.46
C ASP A 524 5.17 -3.53 17.56
N SER A 525 5.76 -3.32 18.74
CA SER A 525 5.35 -3.97 20.01
C SER A 525 4.44 -3.08 20.88
N SER A 526 4.13 -1.84 20.45
CA SER A 526 3.41 -0.86 21.26
C SER A 526 2.34 -0.10 20.49
N ASN A 527 1.11 -0.17 20.94
CA ASN A 527 0.00 0.82 20.88
C ASN A 527 -0.47 1.47 19.55
N GLU A 528 0.19 1.32 18.41
CA GLU A 528 -0.34 1.75 17.10
C GLU A 528 -1.38 0.77 16.52
N LYS A 529 -2.11 0.11 17.39
CA LYS A 529 -3.18 -0.86 17.10
C LYS A 529 -4.34 -0.27 16.29
N TYR A 530 -4.35 1.03 16.10
CA TYR A 530 -5.44 1.79 15.48
C TYR A 530 -5.14 2.29 14.07
N LEU A 531 -3.87 2.30 13.68
CA LEU A 531 -3.51 2.61 12.31
C LEU A 531 -3.76 1.38 11.45
N LYS A 532 -4.45 1.56 10.33
CA LYS A 532 -4.57 0.50 9.34
C LYS A 532 -3.15 0.17 8.91
N LYS A 533 -2.69 -1.04 9.25
CA LYS A 533 -1.34 -1.48 8.98
C LYS A 533 -1.09 -1.41 7.48
N GLU A 534 -0.16 -0.56 7.06
CA GLU A 534 0.23 -0.52 5.65
C GLU A 534 0.91 -1.83 5.30
N GLU A 535 0.36 -2.53 4.34
CA GLU A 535 0.91 -3.78 3.84
C GLU A 535 1.63 -3.50 2.54
N ILE A 536 2.78 -4.12 2.32
CA ILE A 536 3.49 -4.03 1.04
C ILE A 536 2.87 -4.89 -0.06
N GLY A 537 1.72 -5.48 0.21
CA GLY A 537 0.98 -6.29 -0.75
C GLY A 537 1.63 -7.63 -1.08
N LEU A 538 2.53 -8.14 -0.25
CA LEU A 538 3.22 -9.41 -0.44
C LEU A 538 2.84 -10.45 0.62
N GLU A 539 2.80 -11.70 0.19
CA GLU A 539 2.59 -12.84 1.08
C GLU A 539 3.80 -13.07 1.97
N VAL A 540 3.57 -13.32 3.25
CA VAL A 540 4.60 -13.59 4.25
C VAL A 540 4.77 -15.09 4.43
N PHE A 541 5.97 -15.60 4.18
CA PHE A 541 6.29 -17.04 4.27
C PHE A 541 7.05 -17.42 5.53
N ASP A 542 7.96 -16.59 6.01
CA ASP A 542 8.83 -16.93 7.14
C ASP A 542 8.97 -15.78 8.15
N LYS A 543 7.96 -15.61 9.00
CA LYS A 543 8.01 -14.65 10.12
C LYS A 543 8.91 -15.09 11.28
N VAL A 544 9.22 -16.39 11.37
CA VAL A 544 9.93 -16.94 12.53
C VAL A 544 11.44 -16.67 12.46
N ASN A 545 12.00 -16.81 11.24
CA ASN A 545 13.44 -16.68 11.03
C ASN A 545 13.87 -15.29 10.57
N TYR A 546 12.95 -14.49 10.00
CA TYR A 546 13.28 -13.18 9.40
C TYR A 546 12.32 -12.08 9.83
N ASN A 547 12.88 -10.96 10.30
CA ASN A 547 12.14 -9.73 10.62
C ASN A 547 12.20 -8.67 9.50
N ASP A 548 12.99 -8.91 8.44
CA ASP A 548 13.21 -8.02 7.32
C ASP A 548 12.52 -8.52 6.04
N PHE A 549 12.86 -7.93 4.88
CA PHE A 549 12.27 -8.29 3.60
C PHE A 549 12.40 -9.77 3.21
N ARG A 550 13.34 -10.51 3.78
CA ARG A 550 13.53 -11.95 3.52
C ARG A 550 12.31 -12.78 3.91
N LYS A 551 11.48 -12.29 4.84
CA LYS A 551 10.22 -12.97 5.23
C LYS A 551 9.22 -13.15 4.07
N TYR A 552 9.36 -12.39 2.99
CA TYR A 552 8.48 -12.45 1.81
C TYR A 552 9.04 -13.33 0.68
N ILE A 553 10.32 -13.72 0.75
CA ILE A 553 11.00 -14.44 -0.33
C ILE A 553 10.81 -15.94 -0.17
N VAL A 554 10.36 -16.58 -1.23
CA VAL A 554 10.22 -18.04 -1.35
C VAL A 554 11.37 -18.61 -2.16
N LEU A 555 11.94 -19.68 -1.67
CA LEU A 555 12.91 -20.51 -2.38
C LEU A 555 12.19 -21.74 -2.96
N SER A 556 12.16 -21.89 -4.27
CA SER A 556 11.60 -23.05 -4.96
C SER A 556 12.71 -23.87 -5.61
N ALA A 557 12.83 -25.13 -5.23
CA ALA A 557 13.80 -26.04 -5.83
C ALA A 557 13.39 -26.45 -7.25
N LYS A 558 14.35 -26.47 -8.17
CA LYS A 558 14.21 -27.03 -9.52
C LYS A 558 14.82 -28.44 -9.58
N ASP A 559 14.38 -29.24 -10.54
CA ASP A 559 14.86 -30.62 -10.74
C ASP A 559 16.37 -30.72 -10.98
N ASN A 560 17.02 -29.62 -11.43
CA ASN A 560 18.47 -29.54 -11.66
C ASN A 560 19.29 -29.12 -10.43
N GLY A 561 18.70 -29.08 -9.23
CA GLY A 561 19.34 -28.66 -7.99
C GLY A 561 19.56 -27.15 -7.85
N ARG A 562 18.96 -26.34 -8.71
CA ARG A 562 18.94 -24.88 -8.59
C ARG A 562 17.70 -24.46 -7.79
N TYR A 563 17.75 -23.22 -7.28
CA TYR A 563 16.62 -22.60 -6.59
C TYR A 563 16.24 -21.32 -7.29
N ASP A 564 14.95 -21.13 -7.52
CA ASP A 564 14.41 -19.85 -7.93
C ASP A 564 13.91 -19.07 -6.70
N LEU A 565 14.05 -17.75 -6.77
CA LEU A 565 13.58 -16.80 -5.79
C LEU A 565 12.29 -16.15 -6.30
N PHE A 566 11.26 -16.20 -5.50
CA PHE A 566 9.95 -15.61 -5.82
C PHE A 566 9.41 -14.78 -4.66
N VAL A 567 8.55 -13.84 -5.01
CA VAL A 567 7.59 -13.23 -4.08
C VAL A 567 6.19 -13.37 -4.68
N TYR A 568 5.16 -13.32 -3.83
CA TYR A 568 3.77 -13.42 -4.26
C TYR A 568 3.00 -12.18 -3.84
N ILE A 569 2.31 -11.54 -4.78
CA ILE A 569 1.41 -10.43 -4.50
C ILE A 569 0.12 -11.01 -3.89
N ASN A 570 -0.22 -10.61 -2.66
CA ASN A 570 -1.37 -11.15 -1.92
C ASN A 570 -2.56 -10.17 -1.83
N LEU A 571 -2.58 -9.14 -2.64
CA LEU A 571 -3.67 -8.14 -2.66
C LEU A 571 -5.01 -8.74 -3.07
N ALA A 572 -4.98 -9.57 -4.10
CA ALA A 572 -6.14 -10.31 -4.58
C ALA A 572 -5.71 -11.63 -5.24
N PRO A 573 -6.55 -12.68 -5.22
CA PRO A 573 -6.33 -13.87 -6.03
C PRO A 573 -6.32 -13.53 -7.51
N LEU A 574 -5.50 -14.28 -8.28
CA LEU A 574 -5.43 -14.15 -9.74
C LEU A 574 -6.82 -14.29 -10.38
N LYS A 575 -7.14 -13.38 -11.29
CA LYS A 575 -8.34 -13.43 -12.13
C LYS A 575 -7.96 -13.36 -13.59
N TYR A 576 -8.53 -14.26 -14.37
CA TYR A 576 -8.39 -14.30 -15.81
C TYR A 576 -9.75 -14.13 -16.47
N SER A 577 -9.81 -13.31 -17.52
CA SER A 577 -10.98 -13.14 -18.38
C SER A 577 -11.03 -14.19 -19.47
N LYS A 578 -9.86 -14.60 -19.98
CA LYS A 578 -9.75 -15.44 -21.16
C LYS A 578 -8.53 -16.37 -21.14
N VAL A 579 -8.70 -17.55 -21.72
CA VAL A 579 -7.62 -18.51 -22.01
C VAL A 579 -7.63 -18.85 -23.50
N ILE A 580 -6.48 -18.68 -24.17
CA ILE A 580 -6.27 -19.16 -25.54
C ILE A 580 -5.36 -20.36 -25.46
N LEU A 581 -5.82 -21.50 -25.97
CA LEU A 581 -5.03 -22.72 -26.05
C LEU A 581 -4.14 -22.68 -27.29
N GLY A 582 -2.88 -23.10 -27.12
CA GLY A 582 -1.87 -23.02 -28.15
C GLY A 582 -2.20 -23.90 -29.39
N PRO A 583 -1.61 -23.58 -30.56
CA PRO A 583 -1.97 -24.21 -31.82
C PRO A 583 -1.66 -25.72 -31.91
N LYS A 584 -0.88 -26.26 -30.96
CA LYS A 584 -0.59 -27.71 -30.86
C LYS A 584 -1.28 -28.41 -29.71
N VAL A 585 -2.13 -27.74 -28.97
CA VAL A 585 -2.91 -28.37 -27.91
C VAL A 585 -3.95 -29.32 -28.54
N THR A 586 -3.84 -30.61 -28.20
CA THR A 586 -4.72 -31.65 -28.75
C THR A 586 -5.91 -31.96 -27.86
N ASP A 587 -5.77 -31.70 -26.55
CA ASP A 587 -6.73 -32.14 -25.54
C ASP A 587 -7.55 -30.97 -24.94
N ALA A 588 -7.97 -30.02 -25.80
CA ALA A 588 -8.74 -28.84 -25.39
C ALA A 588 -10.01 -29.22 -24.61
N ASP A 589 -10.74 -30.27 -25.06
CA ASP A 589 -11.96 -30.76 -24.41
C ASP A 589 -11.67 -31.36 -22.99
N TYR A 590 -10.44 -31.79 -22.74
CA TYR A 590 -10.03 -32.30 -21.44
C TYR A 590 -9.63 -31.16 -20.48
N ILE A 591 -9.06 -30.08 -21.01
CA ILE A 591 -8.58 -28.92 -20.22
C ILE A 591 -9.73 -27.97 -19.87
N ALA A 592 -10.65 -27.72 -20.80
CA ALA A 592 -11.76 -26.79 -20.65
C ALA A 592 -12.63 -27.02 -19.38
N PRO A 593 -12.97 -28.25 -18.95
CA PRO A 593 -13.73 -28.49 -17.73
C PRO A 593 -13.05 -27.96 -16.47
N TYR A 594 -11.71 -28.07 -16.37
CA TYR A 594 -10.96 -27.53 -15.22
C TYR A 594 -11.02 -26.01 -15.16
N LEU A 595 -10.85 -25.36 -16.32
CA LEU A 595 -10.90 -23.91 -16.44
C LEU A 595 -12.29 -23.39 -16.05
N LYS A 596 -13.34 -24.00 -16.58
CA LYS A 596 -14.73 -23.64 -16.29
C LYS A 596 -15.16 -23.92 -14.86
N LEU A 597 -14.53 -24.89 -14.21
CA LEU A 597 -14.81 -25.20 -12.83
C LEU A 597 -14.15 -24.16 -11.89
N ALA A 598 -12.94 -23.70 -12.23
CA ALA A 598 -12.26 -22.63 -11.48
C ALA A 598 -12.92 -21.26 -11.69
N ASN A 599 -13.33 -20.97 -12.94
CA ASN A 599 -14.07 -19.77 -13.29
C ASN A 599 -15.13 -20.10 -14.35
N PRO A 600 -16.42 -20.21 -13.99
CA PRO A 600 -17.49 -20.54 -14.96
C PRO A 600 -17.61 -19.56 -16.13
N ASP A 601 -17.24 -18.30 -15.91
CA ASP A 601 -17.38 -17.21 -16.87
C ASP A 601 -16.16 -17.06 -17.79
N ILE A 602 -15.06 -17.79 -17.53
CA ILE A 602 -13.83 -17.67 -18.33
C ILE A 602 -14.08 -18.00 -19.81
N GLU A 603 -13.63 -17.13 -20.69
CA GLU A 603 -13.64 -17.37 -22.13
C GLU A 603 -12.52 -18.34 -22.51
N ILE A 604 -12.81 -19.35 -23.33
CA ILE A 604 -11.82 -20.33 -23.80
C ILE A 604 -11.84 -20.35 -25.33
N GLU A 605 -10.70 -20.07 -25.94
CA GLU A 605 -10.49 -20.08 -27.37
C GLU A 605 -9.32 -20.99 -27.77
N ASN A 606 -9.26 -21.40 -29.01
CA ASN A 606 -8.07 -22.00 -29.61
C ASN A 606 -7.32 -20.95 -30.42
N SER A 607 -6.01 -21.05 -30.47
CA SER A 607 -5.18 -20.24 -31.37
C SER A 607 -5.65 -20.31 -32.79
N LYS A 608 -5.67 -19.17 -33.49
CA LYS A 608 -6.05 -19.07 -34.91
C LYS A 608 -4.86 -19.29 -35.84
N ILE A 609 -3.65 -19.49 -35.28
CA ILE A 609 -2.44 -19.73 -36.06
C ILE A 609 -2.47 -21.13 -36.65
N PRO A 610 -2.39 -21.29 -38.00
CA PRO A 610 -2.39 -22.57 -38.67
C PRO A 610 -1.02 -23.26 -38.55
N TYR A 611 -0.65 -23.62 -37.31
CA TYR A 611 0.64 -24.27 -37.04
C TYR A 611 0.42 -25.76 -36.74
N ARG A 612 1.04 -26.61 -37.57
CA ARG A 612 0.98 -28.07 -37.43
C ARG A 612 2.30 -28.68 -37.04
#